data_d36ae73abb1f95826af301601df5e545
#
_entry.id   d36ae73abb1f95826af301601df5e545
#
_cell.length_a   1.000
_cell.length_b   1.000
_cell.length_c   1.000
_cell.angle_alpha   90.00
_cell.angle_beta   90.00
_cell.angle_gamma   90.00
#
_symmetry.space_group_name_H-M   'P 1'
#
loop_
_entity.id
_entity.type
_entity.pdbx_description
1 polymer ?
#
loop_
_entity_poly.entity_id
_entity_poly.type
_entity_poly.pdbx_seq_one_letter_code
_entity_poly.pdbx_strand_id
1 'polypeptide(L)'
;MLRIAVPNKGSLSESASTMLREAGYTQRSDTKELVLLDEVNGVEFFYLRPRDIAVYVGEGTLDLGITGRDMLLDSHAEAVEVMPLGFGRSRFRFAAAAGSTLSLEQLDGLRLATSYPGLVDGYLADRGIKARLIELDGAVETAIRLGVADVIADVVETGTTLRQNGLELFGEPLLESEAVLIHRSEGTPPSGLEQFRRRLDGVLVARNYVMMDYDVERSALDAACALTPGLESPTVSPLAKPGWHAVRSMVPRKQAQNIMDHLWALGARAILVTDIAACRL
;
A
#
# COMPACT_ATOMS: atom_id res chain seq x y z
N MET A 1 3.76 -0.87 26.41
CA MET A 1 4.17 0.10 25.38
C MET A 1 4.29 -0.67 24.08
N LEU A 2 3.73 -0.19 23.00
CA LEU A 2 3.70 -0.89 21.72
C LEU A 2 4.99 -0.60 20.95
N ARG A 3 5.69 -1.64 20.47
CA ARG A 3 6.97 -1.56 19.77
C ARG A 3 6.76 -1.82 18.28
N ILE A 4 7.07 -0.82 17.44
CA ILE A 4 6.70 -0.85 16.02
C ILE A 4 7.93 -0.66 15.14
N ALA A 5 8.16 -1.60 14.22
CA ALA A 5 9.18 -1.48 13.18
C ALA A 5 8.69 -0.61 12.00
N VAL A 6 9.53 0.33 11.58
CA VAL A 6 9.26 1.22 10.43
C VAL A 6 10.45 1.19 9.46
N PRO A 7 10.22 1.21 8.14
CA PRO A 7 11.30 1.27 7.17
C PRO A 7 12.22 2.48 7.38
N ASN A 8 13.54 2.26 7.42
CA ASN A 8 14.51 3.34 7.64
C ASN A 8 15.02 3.98 6.34
N LYS A 9 14.79 3.37 5.18
CA LYS A 9 15.28 3.81 3.87
C LYS A 9 14.36 3.33 2.73
N GLY A 10 14.60 3.87 1.54
CA GLY A 10 13.83 3.53 0.32
C GLY A 10 12.49 4.23 0.27
N SER A 11 11.72 3.95 -0.80
CA SER A 11 10.40 4.56 -1.06
C SER A 11 9.37 4.30 0.04
N LEU A 12 9.49 3.18 0.76
CA LEU A 12 8.60 2.85 1.87
C LEU A 12 8.81 3.76 3.10
N SER A 13 10.04 4.24 3.34
CA SER A 13 10.39 4.99 4.56
C SER A 13 9.64 6.33 4.67
N GLU A 14 9.66 7.14 3.61
CA GLU A 14 9.01 8.45 3.60
C GLU A 14 7.50 8.33 3.66
N SER A 15 6.93 7.41 2.87
CA SER A 15 5.48 7.17 2.83
C SER A 15 4.95 6.65 4.17
N ALA A 16 5.68 5.72 4.83
CA ALA A 16 5.32 5.22 6.15
C ALA A 16 5.37 6.33 7.21
N SER A 17 6.48 7.11 7.25
CA SER A 17 6.60 8.22 8.21
C SER A 17 5.53 9.30 7.99
N THR A 18 5.16 9.58 6.74
CA THR A 18 4.08 10.52 6.43
C THR A 18 2.73 10.00 6.92
N MET A 19 2.40 8.73 6.62
CA MET A 19 1.17 8.10 7.10
C MET A 19 1.07 8.08 8.62
N LEU A 20 2.17 7.79 9.31
CA LEU A 20 2.22 7.79 10.77
C LEU A 20 2.01 9.20 11.37
N ARG A 21 2.59 10.26 10.77
CA ARG A 21 2.32 11.66 11.15
C ARG A 21 0.85 12.03 10.97
N GLU A 22 0.26 11.67 9.84
CA GLU A 22 -1.18 11.89 9.58
C GLU A 22 -2.06 11.11 10.56
N ALA A 23 -1.60 9.94 11.03
CA ALA A 23 -2.27 9.15 12.07
C ALA A 23 -2.07 9.73 13.49
N GLY A 24 -1.30 10.83 13.64
CA GLY A 24 -1.07 11.53 14.91
C GLY A 24 0.10 10.96 15.74
N TYR A 25 1.01 10.23 15.11
CA TYR A 25 2.23 9.73 15.75
C TYR A 25 3.42 10.63 15.47
N THR A 26 4.23 10.88 16.50
CA THR A 26 5.51 11.56 16.34
C THR A 26 6.45 10.71 15.49
N GLN A 27 7.16 11.35 14.57
CA GLN A 27 8.13 10.70 13.71
C GLN A 27 9.48 11.41 13.79
N ARG A 28 10.57 10.66 13.63
CA ARG A 28 11.93 11.19 13.67
C ARG A 28 12.11 12.35 12.69
N SER A 29 12.90 13.32 13.08
CA SER A 29 13.35 14.44 12.23
C SER A 29 14.70 14.19 11.58
N ASP A 30 15.59 13.41 12.25
CA ASP A 30 16.88 12.99 11.73
C ASP A 30 16.81 11.52 11.25
N THR A 31 17.24 11.28 10.01
CA THR A 31 17.28 9.93 9.43
C THR A 31 18.29 9.00 10.11
N LYS A 32 19.24 9.52 10.89
CA LYS A 32 20.20 8.74 11.66
C LYS A 32 19.62 8.19 12.97
N GLU A 33 18.52 8.74 13.45
CA GLU A 33 17.83 8.23 14.63
C GLU A 33 17.18 6.89 14.31
N LEU A 34 17.56 5.85 15.04
CA LEU A 34 17.08 4.48 14.82
C LEU A 34 15.96 4.09 15.76
N VAL A 35 15.77 4.80 16.86
CA VAL A 35 14.69 4.55 17.83
C VAL A 35 14.08 5.89 18.22
N LEU A 36 12.75 5.95 18.28
CA LEU A 36 12.02 7.13 18.73
C LEU A 36 10.89 6.71 19.67
N LEU A 37 10.86 7.33 20.84
CA LEU A 37 9.80 7.15 21.82
C LEU A 37 8.72 8.24 21.63
N ASP A 38 7.49 7.83 21.33
CA ASP A 38 6.31 8.68 21.37
C ASP A 38 5.54 8.44 22.69
N GLU A 39 5.94 9.18 23.74
CA GLU A 39 5.38 9.04 25.07
C GLU A 39 3.87 9.31 25.12
N VAL A 40 3.40 10.28 24.32
CA VAL A 40 1.98 10.68 24.26
C VAL A 40 1.10 9.53 23.78
N ASN A 41 1.59 8.77 22.81
CA ASN A 41 0.86 7.65 22.23
C ASN A 41 1.22 6.29 22.88
N GLY A 42 2.25 6.23 23.72
CA GLY A 42 2.74 4.99 24.34
C GLY A 42 3.34 4.02 23.32
N VAL A 43 4.01 4.54 22.31
CA VAL A 43 4.61 3.78 21.19
C VAL A 43 6.09 4.04 21.10
N GLU A 44 6.87 2.99 20.84
CA GLU A 44 8.28 3.07 20.54
C GLU A 44 8.53 2.61 19.10
N PHE A 45 9.05 3.49 18.25
CA PHE A 45 9.32 3.22 16.84
C PHE A 45 10.77 2.79 16.65
N PHE A 46 10.99 1.70 15.90
CA PHE A 46 12.29 1.18 15.50
C PHE A 46 12.46 1.31 14.00
N TYR A 47 13.43 2.09 13.55
CA TYR A 47 13.69 2.32 12.12
C TYR A 47 14.70 1.29 11.61
N LEU A 48 14.22 0.31 10.88
CA LEU A 48 14.95 -0.87 10.44
C LEU A 48 14.99 -0.99 8.91
N ARG A 49 15.86 -1.86 8.40
CA ARG A 49 15.82 -2.21 6.98
C ARG A 49 14.50 -2.94 6.69
N PRO A 50 13.80 -2.59 5.59
CA PRO A 50 12.51 -3.22 5.26
C PRO A 50 12.52 -4.75 5.26
N ARG A 51 13.61 -5.39 4.78
CA ARG A 51 13.76 -6.85 4.77
C ARG A 51 13.82 -7.49 6.17
N ASP A 52 14.37 -6.77 7.15
CA ASP A 52 14.57 -7.31 8.49
C ASP A 52 13.30 -7.21 9.34
N ILE A 53 12.34 -6.36 8.96
CA ILE A 53 11.15 -6.04 9.76
C ILE A 53 10.29 -7.29 10.01
N ALA A 54 10.03 -8.08 8.97
CA ALA A 54 9.20 -9.27 9.09
C ALA A 54 9.81 -10.30 10.05
N VAL A 55 11.14 -10.44 10.05
CA VAL A 55 11.88 -11.34 10.94
C VAL A 55 11.72 -10.88 12.39
N TYR A 56 11.97 -9.60 12.71
CA TYR A 56 11.84 -9.11 14.10
C TYR A 56 10.41 -9.22 14.65
N VAL A 57 9.41 -9.06 13.77
CA VAL A 57 8.00 -9.22 14.15
C VAL A 57 7.67 -10.70 14.34
N GLY A 58 8.11 -11.58 13.43
CA GLY A 58 7.88 -13.02 13.51
C GLY A 58 8.49 -13.65 14.75
N GLU A 59 9.71 -13.23 15.13
CA GLU A 59 10.38 -13.64 16.36
C GLU A 59 9.74 -13.07 17.64
N GLY A 60 8.77 -12.15 17.51
CA GLY A 60 8.11 -11.51 18.65
C GLY A 60 8.99 -10.48 19.38
N THR A 61 10.11 -10.08 18.78
CA THR A 61 10.98 -9.01 19.30
C THR A 61 10.30 -7.65 19.20
N LEU A 62 9.50 -7.43 18.14
CA LEU A 62 8.67 -6.25 17.93
C LEU A 62 7.22 -6.68 17.76
N ASP A 63 6.29 -5.84 18.19
CA ASP A 63 4.87 -6.15 18.21
C ASP A 63 4.23 -6.02 16.82
N LEU A 64 4.60 -4.95 16.10
CA LEU A 64 4.06 -4.61 14.78
C LEU A 64 5.21 -4.21 13.84
N GLY A 65 4.93 -4.27 12.52
CA GLY A 65 5.86 -3.78 11.51
C GLY A 65 5.15 -3.23 10.29
N ILE A 66 5.79 -2.26 9.63
CA ILE A 66 5.41 -1.78 8.30
C ILE A 66 6.50 -2.25 7.34
N THR A 67 6.14 -3.06 6.34
CA THR A 67 7.08 -3.57 5.32
C THR A 67 6.36 -3.77 3.98
N GLY A 68 7.07 -4.25 2.94
CA GLY A 68 6.46 -4.68 1.69
C GLY A 68 5.86 -6.09 1.80
N ARG A 69 4.73 -6.35 1.15
CA ARG A 69 4.13 -7.69 1.08
C ARG A 69 5.10 -8.71 0.46
N ASP A 70 5.87 -8.28 -0.55
CA ASP A 70 6.94 -9.04 -1.18
C ASP A 70 8.02 -9.45 -0.16
N MET A 71 8.44 -8.53 0.70
CA MET A 71 9.44 -8.79 1.74
C MET A 71 8.91 -9.68 2.87
N LEU A 72 7.63 -9.53 3.22
CA LEU A 72 6.97 -10.44 4.17
C LEU A 72 6.97 -11.88 3.63
N LEU A 73 6.55 -12.07 2.38
CA LEU A 73 6.48 -13.39 1.76
C LEU A 73 7.87 -13.99 1.53
N ASP A 74 8.85 -13.17 1.14
CA ASP A 74 10.23 -13.62 0.91
C ASP A 74 10.92 -14.10 2.19
N SER A 75 10.58 -13.49 3.33
CA SER A 75 11.23 -13.76 4.62
C SER A 75 10.86 -15.12 5.23
N HIS A 76 9.72 -15.70 4.84
CA HIS A 76 9.10 -16.85 5.52
C HIS A 76 8.95 -16.69 7.05
N ALA A 77 8.90 -15.43 7.52
CA ALA A 77 8.78 -15.13 8.94
C ALA A 77 7.39 -15.52 9.47
N GLU A 78 7.31 -15.86 10.75
CA GLU A 78 6.06 -16.16 11.47
C GLU A 78 5.24 -14.87 11.73
N ALA A 79 4.96 -14.14 10.64
CA ALA A 79 4.21 -12.90 10.65
C ALA A 79 3.10 -12.89 9.58
N VAL A 80 2.01 -12.18 9.85
CA VAL A 80 0.85 -12.08 8.96
C VAL A 80 0.49 -10.64 8.67
N GLU A 81 -0.07 -10.42 7.49
CA GLU A 81 -0.62 -9.13 7.08
C GLU A 81 -1.89 -8.80 7.87
N VAL A 82 -1.93 -7.61 8.46
CA VAL A 82 -3.11 -7.04 9.15
C VAL A 82 -3.95 -6.23 8.18
N MET A 83 -3.29 -5.36 7.39
CA MET A 83 -3.95 -4.50 6.42
C MET A 83 -2.97 -3.95 5.38
N PRO A 84 -3.44 -3.69 4.15
CA PRO A 84 -2.69 -2.93 3.16
C PRO A 84 -2.67 -1.44 3.50
N LEU A 85 -1.58 -0.74 3.17
CA LEU A 85 -1.39 0.67 3.51
C LEU A 85 -1.52 1.63 2.30
N GLY A 86 -1.78 1.10 1.10
CA GLY A 86 -2.11 1.86 -0.10
C GLY A 86 -0.94 2.62 -0.75
N PHE A 87 0.30 2.36 -0.35
CA PHE A 87 1.49 2.96 -0.96
C PHE A 87 2.57 1.90 -1.23
N GLY A 88 3.65 2.28 -1.93
CA GLY A 88 4.74 1.37 -2.29
C GLY A 88 4.30 0.25 -3.22
N ARG A 89 3.32 0.51 -4.09
CA ARG A 89 2.78 -0.49 -5.03
C ARG A 89 3.80 -0.87 -6.07
N SER A 90 3.96 -2.16 -6.26
CA SER A 90 4.85 -2.75 -7.24
C SER A 90 4.29 -4.09 -7.74
N ARG A 91 4.87 -4.58 -8.85
CA ARG A 91 4.54 -5.90 -9.39
C ARG A 91 5.80 -6.73 -9.45
N PHE A 92 5.72 -7.95 -8.99
CA PHE A 92 6.81 -8.91 -9.13
C PHE A 92 6.61 -9.70 -10.44
N ARG A 93 7.60 -9.67 -11.34
CA ARG A 93 7.49 -10.20 -12.71
C ARG A 93 8.70 -11.02 -13.11
N PHE A 94 8.47 -11.98 -13.99
CA PHE A 94 9.54 -12.62 -14.73
C PHE A 94 9.96 -11.77 -15.95
N ALA A 95 11.25 -11.79 -16.26
CA ALA A 95 11.78 -11.22 -17.49
C ALA A 95 12.91 -12.09 -18.06
N ALA A 96 13.02 -12.10 -19.39
CA ALA A 96 14.03 -12.81 -20.15
C ALA A 96 14.61 -11.89 -21.24
N ALA A 97 15.60 -12.36 -22.00
CA ALA A 97 16.14 -11.62 -23.13
C ALA A 97 15.02 -11.27 -24.14
N ALA A 98 15.07 -10.04 -24.69
CA ALA A 98 14.08 -9.59 -25.67
C ALA A 98 14.02 -10.54 -26.87
N GLY A 99 12.78 -10.82 -27.32
CA GLY A 99 12.52 -11.82 -28.38
C GLY A 99 12.53 -13.26 -27.90
N SER A 100 12.69 -13.51 -26.60
CA SER A 100 12.51 -14.83 -26.02
C SER A 100 11.01 -15.23 -26.06
N THR A 101 10.74 -16.49 -26.39
CA THR A 101 9.38 -17.06 -26.40
C THR A 101 9.11 -17.91 -25.15
N LEU A 102 9.82 -17.65 -24.05
CA LEU A 102 9.68 -18.41 -22.81
C LEU A 102 8.28 -18.27 -22.19
N SER A 103 7.75 -19.40 -21.74
CA SER A 103 6.57 -19.48 -20.89
C SER A 103 6.96 -19.92 -19.48
N LEU A 104 6.01 -19.86 -18.53
CA LEU A 104 6.25 -20.24 -17.16
C LEU A 104 6.66 -21.74 -17.04
N GLU A 105 6.03 -22.60 -17.82
CA GLU A 105 6.28 -24.06 -17.83
C GLU A 105 7.69 -24.41 -18.31
N GLN A 106 8.32 -23.52 -19.06
CA GLN A 106 9.68 -23.72 -19.59
C GLN A 106 10.78 -23.27 -18.64
N LEU A 107 10.42 -22.79 -17.45
CA LEU A 107 11.39 -22.39 -16.42
C LEU A 107 12.08 -23.58 -15.76
N ASP A 108 11.55 -24.79 -15.91
CA ASP A 108 12.12 -25.99 -15.30
C ASP A 108 13.57 -26.21 -15.75
N GLY A 109 14.48 -26.36 -14.78
CA GLY A 109 15.92 -26.53 -15.02
C GLY A 109 16.69 -25.27 -15.42
N LEU A 110 16.02 -24.12 -15.68
CA LEU A 110 16.70 -22.86 -16.00
C LEU A 110 17.30 -22.19 -14.77
N ARG A 111 18.32 -21.34 -15.00
CA ARG A 111 18.92 -20.47 -13.99
C ARG A 111 18.08 -19.20 -13.87
N LEU A 112 17.53 -18.95 -12.69
CA LEU A 112 16.67 -17.83 -12.42
C LEU A 112 17.29 -16.95 -11.34
N ALA A 113 17.69 -15.73 -11.68
CA ALA A 113 18.25 -14.77 -10.74
C ALA A 113 17.16 -13.90 -10.11
N THR A 114 17.26 -13.67 -8.80
CA THR A 114 16.34 -12.84 -8.03
C THR A 114 16.99 -12.31 -6.77
N SER A 115 16.47 -11.19 -6.25
CA SER A 115 16.77 -10.70 -4.90
C SER A 115 15.75 -11.20 -3.86
N TYR A 116 14.76 -12.00 -4.28
CA TYR A 116 13.67 -12.50 -3.43
C TYR A 116 13.55 -14.04 -3.59
N PRO A 117 14.58 -14.80 -3.15
CA PRO A 117 14.62 -16.24 -3.38
C PRO A 117 13.49 -16.99 -2.71
N GLY A 118 13.08 -16.61 -1.50
CA GLY A 118 11.99 -17.25 -0.77
C GLY A 118 10.64 -17.08 -1.46
N LEU A 119 10.32 -15.85 -1.91
CA LEU A 119 9.10 -15.57 -2.66
C LEU A 119 9.03 -16.36 -3.96
N VAL A 120 10.14 -16.39 -4.71
CA VAL A 120 10.20 -17.08 -6.01
C VAL A 120 10.15 -18.58 -5.84
N ASP A 121 10.86 -19.14 -4.86
CA ASP A 121 10.85 -20.58 -4.56
C ASP A 121 9.43 -21.04 -4.22
N GLY A 122 8.75 -20.35 -3.32
CA GLY A 122 7.36 -20.65 -2.96
C GLY A 122 6.42 -20.62 -4.18
N TYR A 123 6.53 -19.56 -5.01
CA TYR A 123 5.70 -19.43 -6.22
C TYR A 123 5.91 -20.59 -7.22
N LEU A 124 7.16 -21.02 -7.43
CA LEU A 124 7.52 -22.11 -8.33
C LEU A 124 7.13 -23.47 -7.75
N ALA A 125 7.34 -23.67 -6.44
CA ALA A 125 6.97 -24.91 -5.74
C ALA A 125 5.46 -25.20 -5.82
N ASP A 126 4.62 -24.19 -5.64
CA ASP A 126 3.16 -24.30 -5.76
C ASP A 126 2.71 -24.77 -7.17
N ARG A 127 3.57 -24.60 -8.18
CA ARG A 127 3.33 -24.98 -9.59
C ARG A 127 4.11 -26.22 -10.02
N GLY A 128 4.90 -26.81 -9.13
CA GLY A 128 5.73 -27.97 -9.41
C GLY A 128 6.92 -27.69 -10.34
N ILE A 129 7.33 -26.42 -10.50
CA ILE A 129 8.43 -25.99 -11.35
C ILE A 129 9.73 -25.99 -10.53
N LYS A 130 10.81 -26.56 -11.08
CA LYS A 130 12.12 -26.67 -10.43
C LYS A 130 13.16 -25.86 -11.21
N ALA A 131 13.24 -24.56 -10.96
CA ALA A 131 14.31 -23.70 -11.49
C ALA A 131 15.51 -23.68 -10.52
N ARG A 132 16.69 -23.38 -11.07
CA ARG A 132 17.88 -23.15 -10.24
C ARG A 132 17.94 -21.68 -9.84
N LEU A 133 17.56 -21.38 -8.61
CA LEU A 133 17.61 -20.02 -8.10
C LEU A 133 19.06 -19.55 -7.89
N ILE A 134 19.31 -18.30 -8.27
CA ILE A 134 20.57 -17.56 -8.07
C ILE A 134 20.23 -16.31 -7.32
N GLU A 135 20.57 -16.26 -6.06
CA GLU A 135 20.35 -15.13 -5.19
C GLU A 135 21.35 -13.99 -5.51
N LEU A 136 20.83 -12.78 -5.72
CA LEU A 136 21.60 -11.56 -5.94
C LEU A 136 21.11 -10.45 -5.02
N ASP A 137 22.02 -9.65 -4.50
CA ASP A 137 21.68 -8.48 -3.67
C ASP A 137 21.56 -7.21 -4.55
N GLY A 138 20.61 -7.22 -5.49
CA GLY A 138 20.33 -6.10 -6.41
C GLY A 138 20.99 -6.26 -7.79
N ALA A 139 20.72 -5.31 -8.70
CA ALA A 139 21.17 -5.29 -10.10
C ALA A 139 20.87 -6.60 -10.87
N VAL A 140 19.75 -7.24 -10.51
CA VAL A 140 19.33 -8.55 -11.03
C VAL A 140 19.19 -8.52 -12.57
N GLU A 141 18.79 -7.39 -13.14
CA GLU A 141 18.64 -7.17 -14.59
C GLU A 141 19.93 -7.35 -15.39
N THR A 142 21.08 -7.27 -14.74
CA THR A 142 22.39 -7.49 -15.41
C THR A 142 22.77 -8.97 -15.51
N ALA A 143 22.14 -9.86 -14.75
CA ALA A 143 22.50 -11.27 -14.62
C ALA A 143 22.44 -12.02 -15.94
N ILE A 144 21.45 -11.72 -16.80
CA ILE A 144 21.30 -12.36 -18.13
C ILE A 144 22.45 -11.93 -19.04
N ARG A 145 22.77 -10.64 -19.08
CA ARG A 145 23.86 -10.11 -19.90
C ARG A 145 25.24 -10.66 -19.50
N LEU A 146 25.43 -10.93 -18.20
CA LEU A 146 26.63 -11.53 -17.65
C LEU A 146 26.68 -13.05 -17.83
N GLY A 147 25.61 -13.66 -18.37
CA GLY A 147 25.52 -15.12 -18.53
C GLY A 147 25.39 -15.90 -17.22
N VAL A 148 25.02 -15.21 -16.14
CA VAL A 148 24.82 -15.82 -14.81
C VAL A 148 23.46 -16.53 -14.73
N ALA A 149 22.44 -15.95 -15.36
CA ALA A 149 21.07 -16.47 -15.36
C ALA A 149 20.48 -16.47 -16.78
N ASP A 150 19.46 -17.29 -16.99
CA ASP A 150 18.68 -17.39 -18.22
C ASP A 150 17.40 -16.53 -18.12
N VAL A 151 16.88 -16.36 -16.91
CA VAL A 151 15.67 -15.63 -16.55
C VAL A 151 15.93 -14.85 -15.26
N ILE A 152 15.20 -13.76 -15.08
CA ILE A 152 15.16 -13.04 -13.80
C ILE A 152 13.73 -12.95 -13.28
N ALA A 153 13.61 -12.81 -11.96
CA ALA A 153 12.37 -12.43 -11.29
C ALA A 153 12.67 -11.25 -10.34
N ASP A 154 11.99 -10.14 -10.55
CA ASP A 154 12.25 -8.93 -9.77
C ASP A 154 11.03 -8.00 -9.70
N VAL A 155 11.13 -7.00 -8.82
CA VAL A 155 10.13 -5.93 -8.65
C VAL A 155 10.16 -4.99 -9.86
N VAL A 156 9.02 -4.78 -10.45
CA VAL A 156 8.85 -3.93 -11.63
C VAL A 156 7.80 -2.85 -11.37
N GLU A 157 8.22 -1.59 -11.38
CA GLU A 157 7.31 -0.45 -11.35
C GLU A 157 6.89 -0.04 -12.77
N THR A 158 7.85 0.35 -13.61
CA THR A 158 7.60 0.85 -14.98
C THR A 158 8.19 -0.04 -16.08
N GLY A 159 9.08 -0.95 -15.73
CA GLY A 159 9.82 -1.81 -16.66
C GLY A 159 10.87 -1.09 -17.52
N THR A 160 11.16 0.18 -17.24
CA THR A 160 12.13 0.97 -18.04
C THR A 160 13.53 0.39 -17.93
N THR A 161 13.99 0.05 -16.73
CA THR A 161 15.31 -0.54 -16.48
C THR A 161 15.47 -1.88 -17.21
N LEU A 162 14.43 -2.71 -17.22
CA LEU A 162 14.44 -3.99 -17.94
C LEU A 162 14.63 -3.77 -19.45
N ARG A 163 13.85 -2.87 -20.07
CA ARG A 163 13.96 -2.55 -21.49
C ARG A 163 15.34 -1.98 -21.86
N GLN A 164 15.92 -1.14 -21.01
CA GLN A 164 17.27 -0.60 -21.19
C GLN A 164 18.35 -1.70 -21.19
N ASN A 165 18.10 -2.80 -20.46
CA ASN A 165 18.98 -3.97 -20.42
C ASN A 165 18.60 -5.04 -21.47
N GLY A 166 17.71 -4.73 -22.44
CA GLY A 166 17.30 -5.66 -23.49
C GLY A 166 16.47 -6.82 -23.00
N LEU A 167 15.68 -6.61 -21.93
CA LEU A 167 14.81 -7.63 -21.33
C LEU A 167 13.34 -7.32 -21.59
N GLU A 168 12.54 -8.38 -21.72
CA GLU A 168 11.09 -8.33 -21.89
C GLU A 168 10.40 -9.15 -20.78
N LEU A 169 9.28 -8.62 -20.32
CA LEU A 169 8.43 -9.30 -19.35
C LEU A 169 7.66 -10.42 -20.03
N PHE A 170 7.46 -11.53 -19.32
CA PHE A 170 6.58 -12.60 -19.77
C PHE A 170 5.73 -13.15 -18.62
N GLY A 171 4.69 -13.89 -18.97
CA GLY A 171 3.72 -14.42 -18.00
C GLY A 171 2.94 -13.36 -17.23
N GLU A 172 2.09 -13.81 -16.32
CA GLU A 172 1.36 -12.93 -15.40
C GLU A 172 2.24 -12.48 -14.23
N PRO A 173 1.89 -11.43 -13.49
CA PRO A 173 2.59 -11.07 -12.27
C PRO A 173 2.63 -12.22 -11.26
N LEU A 174 3.81 -12.49 -10.67
CA LEU A 174 3.91 -13.43 -9.56
C LEU A 174 3.20 -12.90 -8.32
N LEU A 175 3.31 -11.59 -8.11
CA LEU A 175 2.75 -10.90 -6.96
C LEU A 175 2.45 -9.45 -7.31
N GLU A 176 1.31 -8.94 -6.84
CA GLU A 176 1.07 -7.52 -6.66
C GLU A 176 1.36 -7.14 -5.21
N SER A 177 2.40 -6.34 -5.01
CA SER A 177 2.89 -5.93 -3.70
C SER A 177 2.55 -4.47 -3.40
N GLU A 178 2.39 -4.18 -2.13
CA GLU A 178 2.32 -2.85 -1.55
C GLU A 178 2.82 -2.89 -0.10
N ALA A 179 2.97 -1.73 0.52
CA ALA A 179 3.25 -1.65 1.94
C ALA A 179 2.10 -2.23 2.76
N VAL A 180 2.44 -3.02 3.76
CA VAL A 180 1.49 -3.69 4.66
C VAL A 180 1.86 -3.48 6.12
N LEU A 181 0.85 -3.43 6.98
CA LEU A 181 1.01 -3.59 8.42
C LEU A 181 1.02 -5.07 8.74
N ILE A 182 1.97 -5.51 9.55
CA ILE A 182 2.12 -6.91 9.95
C ILE A 182 2.18 -7.06 11.47
N HIS A 183 1.76 -8.22 11.97
CA HIS A 183 2.04 -8.68 13.32
C HIS A 183 2.44 -10.16 13.30
N ARG A 184 2.88 -10.69 14.47
CA ARG A 184 3.22 -12.10 14.59
C ARG A 184 1.99 -12.98 14.32
N SER A 185 2.17 -14.09 13.57
CA SER A 185 1.08 -15.02 13.19
C SER A 185 0.51 -15.78 14.37
N GLU A 186 1.36 -16.11 15.34
CA GLU A 186 0.97 -16.89 16.51
C GLU A 186 0.83 -16.00 17.77
N GLY A 187 -0.04 -16.43 18.69
CA GLY A 187 -0.26 -15.78 19.97
C GLY A 187 -1.41 -14.78 19.97
N THR A 188 -1.53 -14.07 21.08
CA THR A 188 -2.55 -13.01 21.22
C THR A 188 -2.07 -11.74 20.52
N PRO A 189 -2.93 -11.10 19.70
CA PRO A 189 -2.59 -9.82 19.09
C PRO A 189 -2.13 -8.79 20.14
N PRO A 190 -1.13 -7.97 19.83
CA PRO A 190 -0.58 -7.03 20.82
C PRO A 190 -1.61 -6.00 21.25
N SER A 191 -1.58 -5.66 22.55
CA SER A 191 -2.40 -4.59 23.10
C SER A 191 -2.09 -3.28 22.37
N GLY A 192 -3.13 -2.62 21.84
CA GLY A 192 -3.00 -1.39 21.06
C GLY A 192 -3.03 -1.59 19.53
N LEU A 193 -2.97 -2.83 19.01
CA LEU A 193 -3.09 -3.11 17.58
C LEU A 193 -4.36 -2.47 16.98
N GLU A 194 -5.52 -2.67 17.60
CA GLU A 194 -6.80 -2.15 17.10
C GLU A 194 -6.87 -0.63 17.09
N GLN A 195 -6.25 0.04 18.06
CA GLN A 195 -6.15 1.49 18.06
C GLN A 195 -5.23 1.98 16.95
N PHE A 196 -4.08 1.31 16.77
CA PHE A 196 -3.10 1.62 15.71
C PHE A 196 -3.74 1.43 14.33
N ARG A 197 -4.37 0.27 14.10
CA ARG A 197 -5.08 -0.06 12.86
C ARG A 197 -6.14 0.99 12.50
N ARG A 198 -7.04 1.33 13.45
CA ARG A 198 -8.09 2.35 13.23
C ARG A 198 -7.53 3.72 12.89
N ARG A 199 -6.37 4.10 13.44
CA ARG A 199 -5.73 5.36 13.06
C ARG A 199 -5.23 5.34 11.63
N LEU A 200 -4.61 4.24 11.19
CA LEU A 200 -4.18 4.08 9.80
C LEU A 200 -5.35 3.99 8.82
N ASP A 201 -6.41 3.26 9.17
CA ASP A 201 -7.66 3.23 8.39
C ASP A 201 -8.21 4.65 8.19
N GLY A 202 -8.24 5.44 9.25
CA GLY A 202 -8.69 6.83 9.18
C GLY A 202 -7.85 7.69 8.23
N VAL A 203 -6.54 7.45 8.14
CA VAL A 203 -5.67 8.10 7.16
C VAL A 203 -6.00 7.64 5.74
N LEU A 204 -6.21 6.34 5.52
CA LEU A 204 -6.60 5.80 4.22
C LEU A 204 -7.92 6.40 3.74
N VAL A 205 -8.90 6.51 4.62
CA VAL A 205 -10.18 7.17 4.31
C VAL A 205 -9.95 8.64 3.98
N ALA A 206 -9.23 9.40 4.80
CA ALA A 206 -8.94 10.81 4.57
C ALA A 206 -8.22 11.06 3.24
N ARG A 207 -7.35 10.14 2.81
CA ARG A 207 -6.67 10.22 1.51
C ARG A 207 -7.55 9.89 0.32
N ASN A 208 -8.52 8.98 0.48
CA ASN A 208 -9.34 8.47 -0.61
C ASN A 208 -10.67 9.20 -0.76
N TYR A 209 -11.11 9.98 0.25
CA TYR A 209 -12.37 10.72 0.24
C TYR A 209 -12.13 12.21 0.45
N VAL A 210 -13.15 12.98 0.13
CA VAL A 210 -13.26 14.42 0.40
C VAL A 210 -14.65 14.70 0.95
N MET A 211 -14.78 15.79 1.72
CA MET A 211 -16.10 16.34 2.07
C MET A 211 -16.58 17.20 0.92
N MET A 212 -17.79 16.95 0.47
CA MET A 212 -18.48 17.76 -0.53
C MET A 212 -19.70 18.40 0.13
N ASP A 213 -19.79 19.73 0.02
CA ASP A 213 -20.92 20.51 0.46
C ASP A 213 -21.56 21.19 -0.77
N TYR A 214 -22.89 21.24 -0.83
CA TYR A 214 -23.59 21.94 -1.89
C TYR A 214 -25.00 22.31 -1.48
N ASP A 215 -25.57 23.31 -2.17
CA ASP A 215 -26.94 23.77 -2.00
C ASP A 215 -27.79 23.30 -3.18
N VAL A 216 -29.00 22.81 -2.91
CA VAL A 216 -29.89 22.27 -3.95
C VAL A 216 -31.36 22.56 -3.62
N GLU A 217 -32.18 22.76 -4.66
CA GLU A 217 -33.64 22.87 -4.51
C GLU A 217 -34.26 21.55 -4.09
N ARG A 218 -35.37 21.62 -3.34
CA ARG A 218 -36.10 20.43 -2.86
C ARG A 218 -36.49 19.47 -4.01
N SER A 219 -36.81 20.02 -5.17
CA SER A 219 -37.20 19.26 -6.36
C SER A 219 -36.09 18.33 -6.88
N ALA A 220 -34.82 18.70 -6.69
CA ALA A 220 -33.66 17.93 -7.15
C ALA A 220 -32.92 17.21 -6.00
N LEU A 221 -33.37 17.38 -4.74
CA LEU A 221 -32.65 16.88 -3.56
C LEU A 221 -32.39 15.36 -3.61
N ASP A 222 -33.42 14.58 -3.91
CA ASP A 222 -33.31 13.11 -3.89
C ASP A 222 -32.33 12.62 -4.99
N ALA A 223 -32.37 13.23 -6.18
CA ALA A 223 -31.43 12.93 -7.27
C ALA A 223 -29.99 13.35 -6.91
N ALA A 224 -29.82 14.50 -6.26
CA ALA A 224 -28.52 14.96 -5.79
C ALA A 224 -27.92 14.06 -4.69
N CYS A 225 -28.74 13.64 -3.71
CA CYS A 225 -28.32 12.69 -2.67
C CYS A 225 -27.93 11.32 -3.26
N ALA A 226 -28.59 10.87 -4.32
CA ALA A 226 -28.23 9.63 -5.02
C ALA A 226 -26.84 9.68 -5.68
N LEU A 227 -26.38 10.88 -6.12
CA LEU A 227 -25.01 11.11 -6.61
C LEU A 227 -23.97 11.15 -5.48
N THR A 228 -24.38 11.49 -4.28
CA THR A 228 -23.53 11.67 -3.11
C THR A 228 -24.04 10.90 -1.90
N PRO A 229 -24.11 9.55 -1.98
CA PRO A 229 -24.72 8.74 -0.92
C PRO A 229 -23.93 8.77 0.40
N GLY A 230 -22.69 9.26 0.40
CA GLY A 230 -21.80 9.23 1.55
C GLY A 230 -21.27 7.85 1.88
N LEU A 231 -20.67 7.70 3.05
CA LEU A 231 -20.27 6.38 3.58
C LEU A 231 -21.48 5.66 4.21
N GLU A 232 -22.32 6.38 4.94
CA GLU A 232 -23.57 5.86 5.50
C GLU A 232 -24.77 6.61 4.90
N SER A 233 -24.77 7.95 4.98
CA SER A 233 -25.85 8.81 4.49
C SER A 233 -25.35 10.26 4.37
N PRO A 234 -25.85 11.05 3.39
CA PRO A 234 -25.62 12.49 3.37
C PRO A 234 -26.37 13.19 4.51
N THR A 235 -25.75 14.24 5.04
CA THR A 235 -26.44 15.17 5.96
C THR A 235 -27.21 16.20 5.14
N VAL A 236 -28.50 16.39 5.42
CA VAL A 236 -29.36 17.35 4.75
C VAL A 236 -29.89 18.36 5.78
N SER A 237 -29.77 19.66 5.48
CA SER A 237 -30.25 20.75 6.33
C SER A 237 -31.00 21.77 5.52
N PRO A 238 -32.15 22.33 5.99
CA PRO A 238 -32.84 23.41 5.31
C PRO A 238 -32.00 24.69 5.33
N LEU A 239 -31.98 25.42 4.22
CA LEU A 239 -31.39 26.76 4.15
C LEU A 239 -32.39 27.83 4.62
N ALA A 240 -31.89 29.01 4.96
CA ALA A 240 -32.73 30.19 5.20
C ALA A 240 -33.56 30.58 3.96
N LYS A 241 -33.08 30.27 2.76
CA LYS A 241 -33.83 30.42 1.51
C LYS A 241 -34.88 29.32 1.41
N PRO A 242 -36.19 29.65 1.40
CA PRO A 242 -37.25 28.66 1.33
C PRO A 242 -37.11 27.71 0.12
N GLY A 243 -37.32 26.42 0.35
CA GLY A 243 -37.26 25.38 -0.69
C GLY A 243 -35.85 24.92 -1.08
N TRP A 244 -34.81 25.46 -0.43
CA TRP A 244 -33.42 25.08 -0.64
C TRP A 244 -32.85 24.31 0.54
N HIS A 245 -31.94 23.38 0.27
CA HIS A 245 -31.27 22.55 1.26
C HIS A 245 -29.76 22.55 1.03
N ALA A 246 -29.00 22.60 2.12
CA ALA A 246 -27.58 22.28 2.11
C ALA A 246 -27.42 20.78 2.30
N VAL A 247 -26.54 20.19 1.53
CA VAL A 247 -26.18 18.77 1.62
C VAL A 247 -24.69 18.68 1.88
N ARG A 248 -24.31 17.84 2.85
CA ARG A 248 -22.92 17.50 3.12
C ARG A 248 -22.73 15.99 3.03
N SER A 249 -21.73 15.54 2.28
CA SER A 249 -21.45 14.13 2.06
C SER A 249 -19.97 13.84 1.84
N MET A 250 -19.52 12.65 2.22
CA MET A 250 -18.22 12.15 1.82
C MET A 250 -18.31 11.52 0.44
N VAL A 251 -17.43 11.92 -0.48
CA VAL A 251 -17.38 11.38 -1.84
C VAL A 251 -15.97 10.89 -2.18
N PRO A 252 -15.82 9.87 -3.04
CA PRO A 252 -14.51 9.41 -3.48
C PRO A 252 -13.73 10.55 -4.16
N ARG A 253 -12.51 10.84 -3.68
CA ARG A 253 -11.66 11.93 -4.21
C ARG A 253 -11.48 11.88 -5.72
N LYS A 254 -11.28 10.67 -6.27
CA LYS A 254 -11.07 10.47 -7.72
C LYS A 254 -12.31 10.82 -8.56
N GLN A 255 -13.50 10.82 -7.96
CA GLN A 255 -14.77 11.10 -8.65
C GLN A 255 -15.28 12.50 -8.35
N ALA A 256 -14.65 13.26 -7.45
CA ALA A 256 -15.18 14.53 -6.95
C ALA A 256 -15.51 15.53 -8.06
N GLN A 257 -14.62 15.73 -9.04
CA GLN A 257 -14.85 16.67 -10.13
C GLN A 257 -16.04 16.24 -11.00
N ASN A 258 -16.13 14.97 -11.35
CA ASN A 258 -17.24 14.46 -12.15
C ASN A 258 -18.59 14.56 -11.40
N ILE A 259 -18.58 14.30 -10.09
CA ILE A 259 -19.78 14.48 -9.24
C ILE A 259 -20.18 15.97 -9.20
N MET A 260 -19.24 16.90 -9.08
CA MET A 260 -19.53 18.35 -9.10
C MET A 260 -20.22 18.77 -10.40
N ASP A 261 -19.75 18.27 -11.55
CA ASP A 261 -20.35 18.56 -12.86
C ASP A 261 -21.80 18.05 -12.95
N HIS A 262 -22.05 16.82 -12.49
CA HIS A 262 -23.41 16.27 -12.46
C HIS A 262 -24.32 17.02 -11.50
N LEU A 263 -23.84 17.38 -10.30
CA LEU A 263 -24.59 18.20 -9.35
C LEU A 263 -24.96 19.58 -9.93
N TRP A 264 -23.98 20.20 -10.62
CA TRP A 264 -24.24 21.49 -11.30
C TRP A 264 -25.34 21.38 -12.35
N ALA A 265 -25.32 20.30 -13.14
CA ALA A 265 -26.36 20.03 -14.16
C ALA A 265 -27.74 19.79 -13.55
N LEU A 266 -27.82 19.22 -12.33
CA LEU A 266 -29.06 19.09 -11.54
C LEU A 266 -29.56 20.40 -10.92
N GLY A 267 -28.81 21.51 -11.07
CA GLY A 267 -29.17 22.79 -10.50
C GLY A 267 -28.58 23.05 -9.13
N ALA A 268 -27.71 22.18 -8.60
CA ALA A 268 -26.98 22.46 -7.37
C ALA A 268 -26.07 23.69 -7.53
N ARG A 269 -25.87 24.42 -6.44
CA ARG A 269 -25.03 25.63 -6.37
C ARG A 269 -24.14 25.58 -5.15
N ALA A 270 -23.18 26.51 -5.04
CA ALA A 270 -22.22 26.61 -3.95
C ALA A 270 -21.53 25.26 -3.67
N ILE A 271 -21.15 24.54 -4.73
CA ILE A 271 -20.53 23.21 -4.58
C ILE A 271 -19.08 23.40 -4.13
N LEU A 272 -18.75 22.89 -2.95
CA LEU A 272 -17.44 23.01 -2.30
C LEU A 272 -16.86 21.62 -2.07
N VAL A 273 -15.54 21.50 -2.18
CA VAL A 273 -14.78 20.31 -1.83
C VAL A 273 -13.75 20.67 -0.79
N THR A 274 -13.73 19.94 0.33
CA THR A 274 -12.80 20.15 1.43
C THR A 274 -12.05 18.86 1.73
N ASP A 275 -10.74 18.97 1.94
CA ASP A 275 -9.91 17.83 2.35
C ASP A 275 -10.25 17.37 3.77
N ILE A 276 -10.24 16.07 3.98
CA ILE A 276 -10.43 15.46 5.29
C ILE A 276 -9.04 15.34 5.93
N ALA A 277 -8.81 16.06 7.03
CA ALA A 277 -7.53 16.02 7.74
C ALA A 277 -7.37 14.73 8.58
N ALA A 278 -8.47 14.22 9.15
CA ALA A 278 -8.49 13.00 9.95
C ALA A 278 -9.90 12.40 9.95
N CYS A 279 -9.98 11.08 10.04
CA CYS A 279 -11.22 10.33 10.10
C CYS A 279 -11.14 9.21 11.14
N ARG A 280 -12.29 8.82 11.66
CA ARG A 280 -12.52 7.57 12.42
C ARG A 280 -13.88 7.02 11.98
N LEU A 281 -13.88 5.76 11.59
CA LEU A 281 -15.07 5.01 11.20
C LEU A 281 -15.35 3.89 12.20
#